data_6ea93c76844f9a91239ba54a60df2101
#
_entry.id   6ea93c76844f9a91239ba54a60df2101
#
_cell.length_a   1.000
_cell.length_b   1.000
_cell.length_c   1.000
_cell.angle_alpha   90.00
_cell.angle_beta   90.00
_cell.angle_gamma   90.00
#
_symmetry.space_group_name_H-M   'P 1'
#
loop_
_entity.id
_entity.type
_entity.pdbx_description
1 polymer ?
#
loop_
_entity_poly.entity_id
_entity_poly.type
_entity_poly.pdbx_seq_one_letter_code
_entity_poly.pdbx_strand_id
1 'polypeptide(L)'
;MNNAAFNGALRWTSLVAACVLLSGCSWFSWLPWVDDDDDEDETKPAELVKFEPEIKLERVWKAGIGQGLGKKYLRLMPAVVADRVIAADGYGVVEARDRFSGKRVWAADIGGLDEGWLSGLNFFDRRDPSFVAGGVGVGDGLVLLGTTRGEVVALDVASGNEQWRSELGTEITSVPSVDGGLVYVQSIDGRLLALGRDDGAVRWTYDNQLPVLTLRGTSSPVIDEGIIYAGFANGKLVALRAANGEPIWEHRVMLPEGRSELERMVDVDTRPLLEAGTVFIGAYQGRVKALSRRDGRALWEQEISTFLDLADGYGQIYVIDDEDVISAINQQTGEVVWAQEDFKRRQLSPPVAFSNYLAFGDMEGYLHVIAQRDGRHLGRRKIDGDGIRTLAVVADSTLFVLGNSGALQALEIELR
;
A
#
# COMPACT_ATOMS: atom_id res chain seq x y z
N MET A 1 -2.32 -82.49 13.91
CA MET A 1 -2.71 -81.77 15.11
C MET A 1 -1.56 -80.86 15.54
N ASN A 2 -1.82 -79.56 15.70
CA ASN A 2 -1.00 -78.53 16.30
C ASN A 2 0.30 -78.06 15.55
N ASN A 3 0.15 -77.02 14.77
CA ASN A 3 1.18 -76.01 14.52
C ASN A 3 0.49 -74.73 13.95
N ALA A 4 -0.23 -74.02 14.81
CA ALA A 4 -0.88 -72.77 14.39
C ALA A 4 -0.91 -71.72 15.51
N ALA A 5 0.01 -71.70 16.45
CA ALA A 5 -0.04 -70.79 17.61
C ALA A 5 1.27 -69.97 17.87
N PHE A 6 2.26 -69.98 16.96
CA PHE A 6 3.54 -69.32 17.24
C PHE A 6 3.89 -68.11 16.34
N ASN A 7 3.05 -67.81 15.35
CA ASN A 7 3.33 -66.71 14.42
C ASN A 7 2.58 -65.37 14.69
N GLY A 8 1.77 -65.30 15.77
CA GLY A 8 1.00 -64.12 16.14
C GLY A 8 1.77 -63.08 17.01
N ALA A 9 2.74 -63.56 17.80
CA ALA A 9 3.40 -62.70 18.77
C ALA A 9 4.56 -61.86 18.21
N LEU A 10 5.14 -62.31 17.07
CA LEU A 10 6.30 -61.59 16.47
C LEU A 10 5.93 -60.43 15.56
N ARG A 11 4.64 -60.31 15.18
CA ARG A 11 4.16 -59.20 14.32
C ARG A 11 3.71 -57.97 15.09
N TRP A 12 3.40 -58.08 16.36
CA TRP A 12 2.99 -56.96 17.20
C TRP A 12 4.16 -56.20 17.84
N THR A 13 5.27 -56.86 18.05
CA THR A 13 6.48 -56.22 18.59
C THR A 13 7.20 -55.33 17.58
N SER A 14 7.05 -55.63 16.27
CA SER A 14 7.63 -54.83 15.19
C SER A 14 6.87 -53.53 14.91
N LEU A 15 5.55 -53.44 15.22
CA LEU A 15 4.74 -52.27 14.99
C LEU A 15 4.87 -51.26 16.14
N VAL A 16 5.13 -51.69 17.36
CA VAL A 16 5.36 -50.82 18.52
C VAL A 16 6.79 -50.18 18.46
N ALA A 17 7.77 -50.87 17.91
CA ALA A 17 9.12 -50.36 17.73
C ALA A 17 9.20 -49.29 16.60
N ALA A 18 8.31 -49.36 15.57
CA ALA A 18 8.26 -48.39 14.50
C ALA A 18 7.55 -47.06 14.89
N CYS A 19 6.61 -47.12 15.86
CA CYS A 19 5.94 -45.90 16.35
C CYS A 19 6.76 -45.08 17.34
N VAL A 20 7.77 -45.67 17.98
CA VAL A 20 8.63 -44.95 18.94
C VAL A 20 9.75 -44.17 18.23
N LEU A 21 10.05 -44.47 16.96
CA LEU A 21 11.08 -43.76 16.18
C LEU A 21 10.56 -42.51 15.43
N LEU A 22 9.24 -42.20 15.46
CA LEU A 22 8.66 -41.05 14.81
C LEU A 22 8.21 -39.92 15.77
N SER A 23 8.44 -40.06 17.07
CA SER A 23 8.15 -39.02 18.08
C SER A 23 9.40 -38.39 18.71
N GLY A 24 10.53 -38.45 18.03
CA GLY A 24 11.81 -38.06 18.58
C GLY A 24 12.35 -36.72 18.07
N CYS A 25 11.69 -35.59 18.29
CA CYS A 25 12.29 -34.27 18.10
C CYS A 25 12.11 -33.27 19.25
N SER A 26 11.62 -33.66 20.41
CA SER A 26 11.52 -32.70 21.52
C SER A 26 12.06 -33.15 22.89
N TRP A 27 12.84 -34.22 22.96
CA TRP A 27 13.35 -34.73 24.25
C TRP A 27 14.79 -34.33 24.58
N PHE A 28 15.50 -33.61 23.73
CA PHE A 28 16.91 -33.25 23.99
C PHE A 28 17.15 -31.79 24.42
N SER A 29 16.10 -31.01 24.66
CA SER A 29 16.22 -29.60 25.10
C SER A 29 16.73 -29.39 26.53
N TRP A 30 17.09 -30.46 27.27
CA TRP A 30 17.64 -30.36 28.62
C TRP A 30 19.16 -30.64 28.70
N LEU A 31 19.82 -30.90 27.57
CA LEU A 31 21.27 -31.13 27.54
C LEU A 31 22.02 -29.78 27.52
N PRO A 32 22.89 -29.50 28.51
CA PRO A 32 23.54 -28.19 28.67
C PRO A 32 24.59 -27.83 27.62
N TRP A 33 24.76 -28.61 26.56
CA TRP A 33 25.66 -28.37 25.44
C TRP A 33 24.98 -28.37 24.06
N VAL A 34 23.67 -28.36 24.02
CA VAL A 34 22.98 -27.85 22.86
C VAL A 34 23.05 -26.34 23.06
N ASP A 35 24.07 -25.72 22.53
CA ASP A 35 23.99 -24.29 22.24
C ASP A 35 22.72 -24.10 21.43
N ASP A 36 21.72 -23.42 21.99
CA ASP A 36 20.78 -22.68 21.18
C ASP A 36 21.66 -21.69 20.42
N ASP A 37 22.17 -22.13 19.26
CA ASP A 37 22.51 -21.18 18.23
C ASP A 37 21.18 -20.44 18.05
N ASP A 38 21.10 -19.21 18.56
CA ASP A 38 20.15 -18.20 18.17
C ASP A 38 20.40 -17.94 16.66
N ASP A 39 20.11 -18.94 15.83
CA ASP A 39 19.78 -18.71 14.44
C ASP A 39 18.55 -17.80 14.51
N GLU A 40 18.79 -16.48 14.48
CA GLU A 40 17.75 -15.51 14.28
C GLU A 40 16.97 -16.02 13.09
N ASP A 41 15.76 -16.48 13.35
CA ASP A 41 14.89 -17.01 12.33
C ASP A 41 14.63 -15.87 11.35
N GLU A 42 15.49 -15.82 10.31
CA GLU A 42 15.53 -14.76 9.30
C GLU A 42 14.16 -14.51 8.63
N THR A 43 13.16 -15.32 8.95
CA THR A 43 11.80 -15.19 8.44
C THR A 43 10.87 -14.43 9.39
N LYS A 44 11.26 -14.20 10.65
CA LYS A 44 10.41 -13.52 11.64
C LYS A 44 10.50 -11.99 11.52
N PRO A 45 9.40 -11.27 11.78
CA PRO A 45 9.44 -9.82 11.93
C PRO A 45 10.34 -9.40 13.10
N ALA A 46 11.10 -8.32 12.91
CA ALA A 46 11.91 -7.74 13.97
C ALA A 46 11.06 -7.42 15.21
N GLU A 47 11.61 -7.70 16.40
CA GLU A 47 10.96 -7.32 17.65
C GLU A 47 10.89 -5.81 17.82
N LEU A 48 9.83 -5.34 18.48
CA LEU A 48 9.66 -3.91 18.72
C LEU A 48 10.70 -3.39 19.70
N VAL A 49 11.61 -2.56 19.24
CA VAL A 49 12.65 -1.91 20.05
C VAL A 49 12.02 -1.14 21.21
N LYS A 50 12.62 -1.23 22.38
CA LYS A 50 12.26 -0.42 23.56
C LYS A 50 13.04 0.89 23.52
N PHE A 51 12.34 2.00 23.61
CA PHE A 51 12.93 3.34 23.65
C PHE A 51 12.15 4.26 24.58
N GLU A 52 12.75 5.35 25.01
CA GLU A 52 12.05 6.42 25.73
C GLU A 52 11.41 7.37 24.73
N PRO A 53 10.08 7.51 24.69
CA PRO A 53 9.42 8.38 23.75
C PRO A 53 9.69 9.87 24.02
N GLU A 54 10.13 10.59 22.99
CA GLU A 54 10.31 12.05 23.02
C GLU A 54 9.00 12.79 22.71
N ILE A 55 8.06 12.10 22.05
CA ILE A 55 6.76 12.65 21.67
C ILE A 55 5.63 11.73 22.16
N LYS A 56 4.44 12.31 22.25
CA LYS A 56 3.19 11.60 22.48
C LYS A 56 2.25 11.80 21.31
N LEU A 57 1.71 10.72 20.78
CA LEU A 57 0.66 10.75 19.77
C LEU A 57 -0.69 10.85 20.49
N GLU A 58 -1.26 12.05 20.54
CA GLU A 58 -2.57 12.26 21.14
C GLU A 58 -3.68 12.02 20.13
N ARG A 59 -4.73 11.30 20.58
CA ARG A 59 -5.88 11.03 19.74
C ARG A 59 -6.92 12.12 19.92
N VAL A 60 -7.14 12.92 18.86
CA VAL A 60 -8.19 13.93 18.81
C VAL A 60 -9.56 13.25 18.75
N TRP A 61 -9.73 12.32 17.82
CA TRP A 61 -10.94 11.51 17.70
C TRP A 61 -10.67 10.16 17.03
N LYS A 62 -11.64 9.24 17.13
CA LYS A 62 -11.67 7.94 16.46
C LYS A 62 -13.05 7.65 15.90
N ALA A 63 -13.10 7.01 14.73
CA ALA A 63 -14.31 6.54 14.08
C ALA A 63 -14.10 5.17 13.43
N GLY A 64 -15.16 4.43 13.16
CA GLY A 64 -15.13 3.23 12.33
C GLY A 64 -15.64 3.55 10.94
N ILE A 65 -15.01 2.99 9.90
CA ILE A 65 -15.41 3.09 8.49
C ILE A 65 -15.79 1.69 8.01
N GLY A 66 -17.06 1.45 7.76
CA GLY A 66 -17.59 0.21 7.23
C GLY A 66 -17.07 -1.05 7.93
N GLN A 67 -16.65 -2.03 7.13
CA GLN A 67 -16.12 -3.32 7.56
C GLN A 67 -14.58 -3.41 7.45
N GLY A 68 -13.92 -2.30 7.13
CA GLY A 68 -12.47 -2.24 6.94
C GLY A 68 -12.02 -2.59 5.52
N LEU A 69 -10.72 -2.88 5.38
CA LEU A 69 -10.08 -3.01 4.07
C LEU A 69 -10.17 -4.43 3.46
N GLY A 70 -10.68 -5.41 4.22
CA GLY A 70 -10.68 -6.81 3.79
C GLY A 70 -9.27 -7.41 3.73
N LYS A 71 -9.15 -8.57 3.05
CA LYS A 71 -7.89 -9.34 2.95
C LYS A 71 -7.06 -9.00 1.70
N LYS A 72 -7.64 -8.34 0.71
CA LYS A 72 -6.92 -7.94 -0.50
C LYS A 72 -5.97 -6.78 -0.18
N TYR A 73 -4.85 -6.76 -0.89
CA TYR A 73 -3.98 -5.58 -0.84
C TYR A 73 -4.63 -4.47 -1.65
N LEU A 74 -5.22 -3.49 -0.95
CA LEU A 74 -5.95 -2.38 -1.55
C LEU A 74 -5.25 -1.06 -1.25
N ARG A 75 -5.21 -0.15 -2.21
CA ARG A 75 -4.68 1.21 -2.05
C ARG A 75 -5.79 2.19 -1.66
N LEU A 76 -6.47 1.89 -0.54
CA LEU A 76 -7.51 2.74 0.02
C LEU A 76 -6.92 3.61 1.13
N MET A 77 -6.56 4.83 0.80
CA MET A 77 -6.07 5.81 1.76
C MET A 77 -7.14 6.87 2.02
N PRO A 78 -7.20 7.46 3.22
CA PRO A 78 -8.09 8.58 3.45
C PRO A 78 -7.65 9.79 2.60
N ALA A 79 -8.59 10.67 2.29
CA ALA A 79 -8.33 11.94 1.62
C ALA A 79 -8.86 13.10 2.45
N VAL A 80 -8.13 14.21 2.48
CA VAL A 80 -8.56 15.42 3.17
C VAL A 80 -8.89 16.50 2.15
N VAL A 81 -10.08 17.06 2.25
CA VAL A 81 -10.52 18.19 1.41
C VAL A 81 -11.28 19.19 2.27
N ALA A 82 -10.82 20.43 2.30
CA ALA A 82 -11.33 21.50 3.13
C ALA A 82 -11.47 21.09 4.62
N ASP A 83 -12.68 21.08 5.16
CA ASP A 83 -13.01 20.71 6.54
C ASP A 83 -13.36 19.21 6.72
N ARG A 84 -13.10 18.38 5.72
CA ARG A 84 -13.51 16.96 5.69
C ARG A 84 -12.34 16.02 5.52
N VAL A 85 -12.44 14.87 6.17
CA VAL A 85 -11.69 13.66 5.85
C VAL A 85 -12.66 12.64 5.27
N ILE A 86 -12.29 12.08 4.12
CA ILE A 86 -13.10 11.10 3.39
C ILE A 86 -12.33 9.78 3.42
N ALA A 87 -13.00 8.71 3.78
CA ALA A 87 -12.44 7.37 3.79
C ALA A 87 -13.45 6.36 3.26
N ALA A 88 -12.93 5.30 2.67
CA ALA A 88 -13.72 4.18 2.15
C ALA A 88 -13.26 2.87 2.77
N ASP A 89 -14.19 1.90 2.83
CA ASP A 89 -13.85 0.51 3.12
C ASP A 89 -13.71 -0.31 1.81
N GLY A 90 -13.27 -1.55 1.94
CA GLY A 90 -13.15 -2.45 0.79
C GLY A 90 -14.49 -2.95 0.22
N TYR A 91 -15.60 -2.67 0.89
CA TYR A 91 -16.92 -3.27 0.62
C TYR A 91 -17.94 -2.30 0.04
N GLY A 92 -17.55 -1.03 -0.12
CA GLY A 92 -18.36 -0.01 -0.79
C GLY A 92 -18.87 1.11 0.10
N VAL A 93 -18.62 1.07 1.40
CA VAL A 93 -18.98 2.18 2.30
C VAL A 93 -17.97 3.30 2.15
N VAL A 94 -18.46 4.50 1.85
CA VAL A 94 -17.69 5.73 1.75
C VAL A 94 -18.26 6.75 2.73
N GLU A 95 -17.42 7.33 3.59
CA GLU A 95 -17.86 8.31 4.56
C GLU A 95 -17.02 9.58 4.48
N ALA A 96 -17.70 10.73 4.53
CA ALA A 96 -17.09 12.01 4.85
C ALA A 96 -17.35 12.38 6.31
N ARG A 97 -16.28 12.78 6.98
CA ARG A 97 -16.32 13.21 8.36
C ARG A 97 -15.71 14.58 8.51
N ASP A 98 -16.25 15.36 9.42
CA ASP A 98 -15.62 16.61 9.85
C ASP A 98 -14.24 16.30 10.42
N ARG A 99 -13.19 16.90 9.87
CA ARG A 99 -11.79 16.54 10.19
C ARG A 99 -11.39 16.92 11.61
N PHE A 100 -12.07 17.86 12.25
CA PHE A 100 -11.76 18.33 13.59
C PHE A 100 -12.47 17.53 14.69
N SER A 101 -13.72 17.13 14.45
CA SER A 101 -14.55 16.44 15.44
C SER A 101 -14.78 14.95 15.17
N GLY A 102 -14.47 14.46 13.98
CA GLY A 102 -14.77 13.09 13.55
C GLY A 102 -16.26 12.81 13.31
N LYS A 103 -17.13 13.81 13.42
CA LYS A 103 -18.58 13.64 13.18
C LYS A 103 -18.83 13.33 11.71
N ARG A 104 -19.68 12.33 11.44
CA ARG A 104 -20.06 11.96 10.09
C ARG A 104 -20.90 13.07 9.46
N VAL A 105 -20.47 13.56 8.29
CA VAL A 105 -21.17 14.56 7.48
C VAL A 105 -22.13 13.85 6.54
N TRP A 106 -21.65 12.86 5.80
CA TRP A 106 -22.44 11.99 4.95
C TRP A 106 -21.84 10.59 4.88
N ALA A 107 -22.63 9.62 4.43
CA ALA A 107 -22.18 8.28 4.07
C ALA A 107 -22.89 7.85 2.78
N ALA A 108 -22.17 7.15 1.93
CA ALA A 108 -22.65 6.54 0.70
C ALA A 108 -22.26 5.06 0.68
N ASP A 109 -23.03 4.26 -0.02
CA ASP A 109 -22.73 2.87 -0.33
C ASP A 109 -22.70 2.72 -1.86
N ILE A 110 -21.52 2.39 -2.40
CA ILE A 110 -21.32 2.24 -3.85
C ILE A 110 -21.44 0.78 -4.31
N GLY A 111 -21.83 -0.14 -3.40
CA GLY A 111 -21.85 -1.57 -3.63
C GLY A 111 -22.83 -2.05 -4.70
N GLY A 112 -23.80 -1.24 -5.06
CA GLY A 112 -24.87 -1.58 -6.01
C GLY A 112 -25.95 -2.46 -5.38
N LEU A 113 -27.23 -2.21 -5.74
CA LEU A 113 -28.41 -2.81 -5.13
C LEU A 113 -28.71 -4.29 -5.55
N ASP A 114 -27.82 -4.96 -6.29
CA ASP A 114 -28.12 -6.24 -6.94
C ASP A 114 -27.43 -7.49 -6.38
N GLU A 115 -26.88 -7.45 -5.18
CA GLU A 115 -26.65 -8.69 -4.47
C GLU A 115 -27.98 -9.13 -3.83
N GLY A 116 -28.72 -9.98 -4.57
CA GLY A 116 -29.98 -10.52 -4.09
C GLY A 116 -29.81 -11.07 -2.68
N TRP A 117 -30.82 -10.92 -1.81
CA TRP A 117 -30.85 -11.36 -0.40
C TRP A 117 -30.35 -12.80 -0.16
N LEU A 118 -30.11 -13.58 -1.23
CA LEU A 118 -29.56 -14.93 -1.21
C LEU A 118 -28.04 -14.99 -1.35
N SER A 119 -27.33 -13.91 -1.68
CA SER A 119 -25.87 -13.92 -1.86
C SER A 119 -25.14 -14.20 -0.54
N GLY A 120 -25.71 -13.77 0.59
CA GLY A 120 -25.20 -14.06 1.93
C GLY A 120 -25.33 -15.52 2.40
N LEU A 121 -26.00 -16.39 1.63
CA LEU A 121 -26.19 -17.82 1.98
C LEU A 121 -25.14 -18.74 1.37
N ASN A 122 -24.18 -18.21 0.61
CA ASN A 122 -23.15 -19.02 -0.01
C ASN A 122 -21.99 -19.29 0.96
N PHE A 123 -22.22 -20.13 1.96
CA PHE A 123 -21.23 -20.55 2.98
C PHE A 123 -19.96 -21.23 2.41
N PHE A 124 -19.95 -21.54 1.12
CA PHE A 124 -18.81 -22.18 0.44
C PHE A 124 -17.94 -21.22 -0.35
N ASP A 125 -18.37 -19.97 -0.58
CA ASP A 125 -17.54 -18.97 -1.24
C ASP A 125 -16.58 -18.35 -0.20
N ARG A 126 -15.32 -18.84 -0.22
CA ARG A 126 -14.24 -18.32 0.64
C ARG A 126 -13.54 -17.10 0.04
N ARG A 127 -14.03 -16.56 -1.07
CA ARG A 127 -13.43 -15.37 -1.69
C ARG A 127 -13.74 -14.15 -0.84
N ASP A 128 -12.73 -13.30 -0.72
CA ASP A 128 -12.93 -11.99 -0.10
C ASP A 128 -13.82 -11.13 -1.02
N PRO A 129 -15.02 -10.72 -0.58
CA PRO A 129 -15.98 -9.96 -1.39
C PRO A 129 -15.59 -8.49 -1.55
N SER A 130 -14.48 -8.02 -0.94
CA SER A 130 -14.02 -6.64 -1.12
C SER A 130 -13.80 -6.32 -2.60
N PHE A 131 -14.25 -5.15 -3.06
CA PHE A 131 -14.19 -4.75 -4.46
C PHE A 131 -13.71 -3.31 -4.67
N VAL A 132 -13.79 -2.43 -3.68
CA VAL A 132 -13.22 -1.08 -3.77
C VAL A 132 -11.71 -1.21 -3.59
N ALA A 133 -10.93 -0.77 -4.58
CA ALA A 133 -9.51 -1.07 -4.64
C ALA A 133 -8.63 0.17 -4.78
N GLY A 134 -9.02 1.16 -5.56
CA GLY A 134 -8.29 2.41 -5.80
C GLY A 134 -9.02 3.61 -5.22
N GLY A 135 -8.40 4.33 -4.30
CA GLY A 135 -9.02 5.53 -3.74
C GLY A 135 -8.47 5.90 -2.34
N VAL A 136 -8.93 6.97 -1.76
CA VAL A 136 -9.95 7.93 -2.19
C VAL A 136 -9.27 9.04 -2.98
N GLY A 137 -9.63 9.22 -4.26
CA GLY A 137 -9.25 10.39 -5.04
C GLY A 137 -10.21 11.55 -4.74
N VAL A 138 -9.70 12.77 -4.64
CA VAL A 138 -10.52 13.97 -4.42
C VAL A 138 -10.03 15.13 -5.27
N GLY A 139 -10.95 15.90 -5.81
CA GLY A 139 -10.66 17.13 -6.56
C GLY A 139 -11.87 17.59 -7.38
N ASP A 140 -11.90 18.85 -7.78
CA ASP A 140 -12.95 19.47 -8.58
C ASP A 140 -14.39 19.17 -8.09
N GLY A 141 -14.57 19.06 -6.78
CA GLY A 141 -15.87 18.76 -6.17
C GLY A 141 -16.27 17.28 -6.20
N LEU A 142 -15.40 16.39 -6.65
CA LEU A 142 -15.63 14.94 -6.73
C LEU A 142 -14.86 14.16 -5.67
N VAL A 143 -15.44 13.04 -5.28
CA VAL A 143 -14.78 11.90 -4.61
C VAL A 143 -14.78 10.74 -5.60
N LEU A 144 -13.61 10.17 -5.85
CA LEU A 144 -13.38 9.19 -6.91
C LEU A 144 -12.88 7.88 -6.33
N LEU A 145 -13.43 6.77 -6.81
CA LEU A 145 -13.11 5.43 -6.37
C LEU A 145 -12.97 4.49 -7.58
N GLY A 146 -11.94 3.67 -7.57
CA GLY A 146 -11.73 2.58 -8.51
C GLY A 146 -12.11 1.24 -7.90
N THR A 147 -12.62 0.31 -8.71
CA THR A 147 -13.08 -1.00 -8.26
C THR A 147 -12.40 -2.15 -8.99
N THR A 148 -12.32 -3.32 -8.34
CA THR A 148 -11.89 -4.58 -8.99
C THR A 148 -12.95 -5.12 -9.98
N ARG A 149 -14.13 -4.50 -10.01
CA ARG A 149 -15.19 -4.78 -11.02
C ARG A 149 -14.95 -4.04 -12.34
N GLY A 150 -13.94 -3.16 -12.37
CA GLY A 150 -13.61 -2.34 -13.53
C GLY A 150 -14.44 -1.07 -13.64
N GLU A 151 -14.92 -0.57 -12.51
CA GLU A 151 -15.71 0.66 -12.46
C GLU A 151 -14.89 1.82 -11.86
N VAL A 152 -15.17 3.01 -12.34
CA VAL A 152 -14.83 4.27 -11.67
C VAL A 152 -16.11 4.93 -11.21
N VAL A 153 -16.21 5.22 -9.92
CA VAL A 153 -17.38 5.86 -9.32
C VAL A 153 -17.00 7.25 -8.87
N ALA A 154 -17.80 8.24 -9.26
CA ALA A 154 -17.67 9.61 -8.83
C ALA A 154 -18.86 10.02 -7.95
N LEU A 155 -18.56 10.51 -6.75
CA LEU A 155 -19.52 11.05 -5.83
C LEU A 155 -19.29 12.56 -5.67
N ASP A 156 -20.37 13.30 -5.41
CA ASP A 156 -20.30 14.70 -5.03
C ASP A 156 -19.64 14.85 -3.64
N VAL A 157 -18.62 15.65 -3.53
CA VAL A 157 -17.84 15.82 -2.29
C VAL A 157 -18.66 16.42 -1.15
N ALA A 158 -19.70 17.20 -1.47
CA ALA A 158 -20.52 17.88 -0.48
C ALA A 158 -21.60 16.97 0.11
N SER A 159 -22.20 16.11 -0.70
CA SER A 159 -23.37 15.30 -0.34
C SER A 159 -23.15 13.80 -0.31
N GLY A 160 -22.10 13.28 -0.99
CA GLY A 160 -21.88 11.85 -1.19
C GLY A 160 -22.79 11.21 -2.25
N ASN A 161 -23.60 12.02 -2.98
CA ASN A 161 -24.45 11.49 -4.03
C ASN A 161 -23.62 11.07 -5.26
N GLU A 162 -23.93 9.91 -5.83
CA GLU A 162 -23.30 9.46 -7.07
C GLU A 162 -23.64 10.41 -8.20
N GLN A 163 -22.60 10.93 -8.88
CA GLN A 163 -22.72 11.81 -10.04
C GLN A 163 -22.72 10.99 -11.33
N TRP A 164 -21.77 10.06 -11.42
CA TRP A 164 -21.65 9.13 -12.53
C TRP A 164 -20.86 7.87 -12.13
N ARG A 165 -21.01 6.83 -12.93
CA ARG A 165 -20.28 5.58 -12.86
C ARG A 165 -19.86 5.18 -14.26
N SER A 166 -18.58 4.80 -14.42
CA SER A 166 -18.03 4.38 -15.71
C SER A 166 -17.52 2.95 -15.63
N GLU A 167 -17.98 2.09 -16.51
CA GLU A 167 -17.50 0.72 -16.65
C GLU A 167 -16.38 0.66 -17.67
N LEU A 168 -15.18 0.32 -17.25
CA LEU A 168 -13.96 0.29 -18.08
C LEU A 168 -13.53 -1.12 -18.46
N GLY A 169 -14.22 -2.15 -17.92
CA GLY A 169 -14.05 -3.55 -18.27
C GLY A 169 -12.79 -4.24 -17.73
N THR A 170 -12.02 -3.54 -16.90
CA THR A 170 -10.81 -4.07 -16.25
C THR A 170 -10.59 -3.40 -14.89
N GLU A 171 -9.95 -4.10 -13.96
CA GLU A 171 -9.77 -3.60 -12.58
C GLU A 171 -9.07 -2.24 -12.53
N ILE A 172 -9.57 -1.35 -11.69
CA ILE A 172 -9.01 -0.03 -11.40
C ILE A 172 -8.50 -0.04 -9.96
N THR A 173 -7.19 -0.19 -9.81
CA THR A 173 -6.53 -0.26 -8.49
C THR A 173 -5.74 1.01 -8.16
N SER A 174 -5.51 1.88 -9.15
CA SER A 174 -4.90 3.20 -8.93
C SER A 174 -5.85 4.14 -8.21
N VAL A 175 -5.30 5.06 -7.43
CA VAL A 175 -6.06 6.20 -6.90
C VAL A 175 -6.37 7.14 -8.07
N PRO A 176 -7.66 7.40 -8.39
CA PRO A 176 -8.00 8.35 -9.45
C PRO A 176 -7.55 9.76 -9.10
N SER A 177 -7.04 10.48 -10.09
CA SER A 177 -6.66 11.89 -9.97
C SER A 177 -7.53 12.76 -10.87
N VAL A 178 -7.75 14.02 -10.52
CA VAL A 178 -8.57 14.95 -11.31
C VAL A 178 -7.86 16.27 -11.48
N ASP A 179 -7.85 16.76 -12.72
CA ASP A 179 -7.30 18.07 -13.09
C ASP A 179 -7.86 18.52 -14.44
N GLY A 180 -8.08 19.82 -14.62
CA GLY A 180 -8.45 20.41 -15.90
C GLY A 180 -9.76 19.89 -16.51
N GLY A 181 -10.71 19.42 -15.69
CA GLY A 181 -11.99 18.86 -16.15
C GLY A 181 -11.90 17.41 -16.64
N LEU A 182 -10.79 16.72 -16.36
CA LEU A 182 -10.57 15.31 -16.67
C LEU A 182 -10.22 14.53 -15.39
N VAL A 183 -10.66 13.28 -15.37
CA VAL A 183 -10.33 12.30 -14.32
C VAL A 183 -9.39 11.26 -14.94
N TYR A 184 -8.26 11.02 -14.31
CA TYR A 184 -7.23 10.12 -14.78
C TYR A 184 -7.16 8.89 -13.91
N VAL A 185 -7.21 7.72 -14.56
CA VAL A 185 -7.16 6.42 -13.88
C VAL A 185 -6.23 5.48 -14.63
N GLN A 186 -5.53 4.65 -13.90
CA GLN A 186 -4.72 3.58 -14.47
C GLN A 186 -5.36 2.23 -14.15
N SER A 187 -5.51 1.41 -15.16
CA SER A 187 -6.07 0.07 -15.04
C SER A 187 -4.98 -0.99 -14.98
N ILE A 188 -5.32 -2.14 -14.39
CA ILE A 188 -4.37 -3.24 -14.16
C ILE A 188 -3.83 -3.84 -15.46
N ASP A 189 -4.52 -3.66 -16.59
CA ASP A 189 -4.08 -4.12 -17.92
C ASP A 189 -3.13 -3.15 -18.63
N GLY A 190 -2.65 -2.10 -17.93
CA GLY A 190 -1.63 -1.18 -18.42
C GLY A 190 -2.17 0.00 -19.23
N ARG A 191 -3.46 0.29 -19.15
CA ARG A 191 -4.02 1.48 -19.78
C ARG A 191 -4.07 2.63 -18.79
N LEU A 192 -3.72 3.82 -19.26
CA LEU A 192 -4.02 5.08 -18.59
C LEU A 192 -5.16 5.75 -19.36
N LEU A 193 -6.25 6.04 -18.68
CA LEU A 193 -7.47 6.59 -19.27
C LEU A 193 -7.75 7.97 -18.69
N ALA A 194 -8.21 8.88 -19.55
CA ALA A 194 -8.81 10.13 -19.12
C ALA A 194 -10.32 10.09 -19.37
N LEU A 195 -11.08 10.37 -18.33
CA LEU A 195 -12.54 10.41 -18.34
C LEU A 195 -13.00 11.86 -18.20
N GLY A 196 -14.15 12.18 -18.78
CA GLY A 196 -14.78 13.48 -18.55
C GLY A 196 -15.20 13.63 -17.08
N ARG A 197 -14.87 14.78 -16.47
CA ARG A 197 -15.19 15.08 -15.08
C ARG A 197 -16.69 15.03 -14.78
N ASP A 198 -17.52 15.46 -15.75
CA ASP A 198 -18.95 15.64 -15.56
C ASP A 198 -19.79 14.40 -15.93
N ASP A 199 -19.27 13.52 -16.78
CA ASP A 199 -20.03 12.40 -17.34
C ASP A 199 -19.29 11.04 -17.26
N GLY A 200 -18.03 11.01 -16.84
CA GLY A 200 -17.22 9.80 -16.78
C GLY A 200 -16.90 9.17 -18.13
N ALA A 201 -17.27 9.80 -19.26
CA ALA A 201 -17.02 9.24 -20.58
C ALA A 201 -15.51 9.30 -20.93
N VAL A 202 -14.99 8.21 -21.51
CA VAL A 202 -13.59 8.15 -21.93
C VAL A 202 -13.32 9.20 -23.01
N ARG A 203 -12.32 10.05 -22.78
CA ARG A 203 -11.85 11.09 -23.69
C ARG A 203 -10.67 10.63 -24.52
N TRP A 204 -9.71 9.99 -23.86
CA TRP A 204 -8.55 9.39 -24.50
C TRP A 204 -8.02 8.21 -23.68
N THR A 205 -7.24 7.36 -24.31
CA THR A 205 -6.56 6.22 -23.69
C THR A 205 -5.12 6.17 -24.18
N TYR A 206 -4.18 5.95 -23.26
CA TYR A 206 -2.81 5.60 -23.55
C TYR A 206 -2.60 4.13 -23.20
N ASP A 207 -2.22 3.32 -24.19
CA ASP A 207 -1.99 1.89 -24.02
C ASP A 207 -0.50 1.60 -23.84
N ASN A 208 -0.17 0.79 -22.84
CA ASN A 208 1.18 0.33 -22.59
C ASN A 208 1.19 -1.21 -22.48
N GLN A 209 2.08 -1.85 -23.24
CA GLN A 209 2.18 -3.31 -23.22
C GLN A 209 2.78 -3.78 -21.89
N LEU A 210 2.09 -4.68 -21.21
CA LEU A 210 2.54 -5.29 -19.97
C LEU A 210 3.24 -6.63 -20.21
N PRO A 211 4.17 -7.04 -19.30
CA PRO A 211 4.69 -8.39 -19.26
C PRO A 211 3.60 -9.39 -18.84
N VAL A 212 3.90 -10.69 -19.03
CA VAL A 212 2.95 -11.78 -18.70
C VAL A 212 2.70 -11.87 -17.18
N LEU A 213 3.70 -11.57 -16.36
CA LEU A 213 3.60 -11.53 -14.90
C LEU A 213 3.88 -10.11 -14.42
N THR A 214 3.01 -9.62 -13.55
CA THR A 214 3.12 -8.33 -12.86
C THR A 214 2.74 -8.51 -11.39
N LEU A 215 3.23 -7.64 -10.51
CA LEU A 215 2.58 -7.45 -9.22
C LEU A 215 1.15 -6.94 -9.48
N ARG A 216 0.21 -7.32 -8.62
CA ARG A 216 -1.17 -6.86 -8.76
C ARG A 216 -1.32 -5.43 -8.21
N GLY A 217 -0.39 -4.57 -8.55
CA GLY A 217 -0.36 -3.15 -8.21
C GLY A 217 -0.49 -2.29 -9.46
N THR A 218 -0.81 -1.03 -9.29
CA THR A 218 -0.72 0.00 -10.31
C THR A 218 -0.23 1.27 -9.65
N SER A 219 0.68 1.97 -10.29
CA SER A 219 1.05 3.33 -9.91
C SER A 219 -0.19 4.22 -9.95
N SER A 220 -0.28 5.19 -9.06
CA SER A 220 -1.31 6.21 -9.16
C SER A 220 -0.76 7.39 -9.96
N PRO A 221 -1.44 7.81 -11.06
CA PRO A 221 -0.96 8.90 -11.89
C PRO A 221 -0.93 10.21 -11.10
N VAL A 222 0.13 10.98 -11.28
CA VAL A 222 0.29 12.31 -10.66
C VAL A 222 0.27 13.35 -11.76
N ILE A 223 -0.53 14.41 -11.56
CA ILE A 223 -0.68 15.49 -12.52
C ILE A 223 -0.09 16.77 -11.93
N ASP A 224 0.73 17.44 -12.70
CA ASP A 224 1.24 18.75 -12.37
C ASP A 224 1.50 19.56 -13.64
N GLU A 225 1.08 20.83 -13.66
CA GLU A 225 1.23 21.73 -14.81
C GLU A 225 0.75 21.15 -16.15
N GLY A 226 -0.34 20.35 -16.14
CA GLY A 226 -0.90 19.73 -17.34
C GLY A 226 -0.09 18.57 -17.90
N ILE A 227 0.83 18.00 -17.11
CA ILE A 227 1.61 16.82 -17.43
C ILE A 227 1.24 15.71 -16.43
N ILE A 228 0.99 14.51 -16.94
CA ILE A 228 0.76 13.31 -16.18
C ILE A 228 2.04 12.50 -16.11
N TYR A 229 2.41 12.07 -14.91
CA TYR A 229 3.48 11.12 -14.66
C TYR A 229 2.87 9.81 -14.17
N ALA A 230 3.15 8.70 -14.86
CA ALA A 230 2.60 7.38 -14.53
C ALA A 230 3.66 6.28 -14.67
N GLY A 231 3.76 5.43 -13.64
CA GLY A 231 4.59 4.23 -13.65
C GLY A 231 3.81 3.04 -14.21
N PHE A 232 4.51 2.08 -14.83
CA PHE A 232 3.90 0.89 -15.40
C PHE A 232 4.67 -0.38 -15.02
N ALA A 233 3.94 -1.50 -15.00
CA ALA A 233 4.44 -2.82 -14.65
C ALA A 233 5.46 -3.41 -15.65
N ASN A 234 5.86 -2.68 -16.67
CA ASN A 234 6.96 -3.04 -17.56
C ASN A 234 8.26 -2.28 -17.25
N GLY A 235 8.37 -1.70 -16.07
CA GLY A 235 9.53 -0.96 -15.64
C GLY A 235 9.67 0.44 -16.24
N LYS A 236 8.62 1.01 -16.82
CA LYS A 236 8.63 2.35 -17.42
C LYS A 236 7.94 3.37 -16.52
N LEU A 237 8.47 4.59 -16.54
CA LEU A 237 7.78 5.83 -16.16
C LEU A 237 7.55 6.65 -17.42
N VAL A 238 6.35 7.17 -17.60
CA VAL A 238 6.01 8.03 -18.74
C VAL A 238 5.52 9.39 -18.28
N ALA A 239 5.81 10.42 -19.08
CA ALA A 239 5.21 11.73 -18.96
C ALA A 239 4.34 12.00 -20.19
N LEU A 240 3.06 12.30 -19.96
CA LEU A 240 2.07 12.52 -21.02
C LEU A 240 1.46 13.92 -20.88
N ARG A 241 1.00 14.49 -22.00
CA ARG A 241 0.11 15.66 -21.97
C ARG A 241 -1.24 15.27 -21.38
N ALA A 242 -1.65 15.93 -20.32
CA ALA A 242 -2.92 15.65 -19.64
C ALA A 242 -4.13 15.80 -20.57
N ALA A 243 -4.09 16.77 -21.49
CA ALA A 243 -5.21 17.11 -22.37
C ALA A 243 -5.54 16.01 -23.40
N ASN A 244 -4.56 15.25 -23.88
CA ASN A 244 -4.75 14.33 -25.02
C ASN A 244 -3.98 13.00 -24.95
N GLY A 245 -3.23 12.77 -23.85
CA GLY A 245 -2.46 11.53 -23.68
C GLY A 245 -1.23 11.39 -24.56
N GLU A 246 -0.81 12.44 -25.26
CA GLU A 246 0.41 12.38 -26.08
C GLU A 246 1.67 12.26 -25.22
N PRO A 247 2.58 11.30 -25.51
CA PRO A 247 3.81 11.15 -24.76
C PRO A 247 4.76 12.34 -24.98
N ILE A 248 5.29 12.87 -23.88
CA ILE A 248 6.33 13.90 -23.88
C ILE A 248 7.69 13.21 -23.84
N TRP A 249 7.84 12.27 -22.88
CA TRP A 249 9.00 11.41 -22.75
C TRP A 249 8.63 10.10 -22.04
N GLU A 250 9.43 9.08 -22.28
CA GLU A 250 9.40 7.80 -21.56
C GLU A 250 10.79 7.52 -21.00
N HIS A 251 10.84 7.01 -19.79
CA HIS A 251 12.08 6.55 -19.15
C HIS A 251 11.91 5.12 -18.65
N ARG A 252 12.90 4.27 -18.90
CA ARG A 252 12.94 2.93 -18.36
C ARG A 252 13.65 2.94 -17.00
N VAL A 253 12.89 2.77 -15.94
CA VAL A 253 13.40 2.76 -14.56
C VAL A 253 14.30 1.55 -14.32
N MET A 254 13.85 0.38 -14.80
CA MET A 254 14.61 -0.88 -14.73
C MET A 254 14.34 -1.75 -15.95
N LEU A 255 15.35 -2.51 -16.37
CA LEU A 255 15.21 -3.58 -17.36
C LEU A 255 14.88 -4.89 -16.64
N PRO A 256 13.92 -5.69 -17.14
CA PRO A 256 13.71 -7.05 -16.63
C PRO A 256 14.99 -7.88 -16.78
N GLU A 257 15.57 -8.29 -15.66
CA GLU A 257 16.77 -9.12 -15.60
C GLU A 257 16.44 -10.45 -14.93
N GLY A 258 17.09 -11.56 -15.35
CA GLY A 258 16.87 -12.87 -14.75
C GLY A 258 16.54 -13.97 -15.75
N ARG A 259 16.46 -15.20 -15.26
CA ARG A 259 16.24 -16.42 -16.06
C ARG A 259 14.79 -16.90 -16.04
N SER A 260 14.07 -16.62 -14.97
CA SER A 260 12.65 -16.95 -14.81
C SER A 260 11.77 -15.71 -15.01
N GLU A 261 10.49 -15.91 -15.32
CA GLU A 261 9.52 -14.79 -15.42
C GLU A 261 9.37 -14.08 -14.08
N LEU A 262 9.52 -14.78 -12.95
CA LEU A 262 9.46 -14.20 -11.61
C LEU A 262 10.65 -13.26 -11.34
N GLU A 263 11.87 -13.66 -11.71
CA GLU A 263 13.08 -12.82 -11.58
C GLU A 263 13.02 -11.60 -12.51
N ARG A 264 12.29 -11.71 -13.63
CA ARG A 264 12.15 -10.64 -14.63
C ARG A 264 11.00 -9.68 -14.35
N MET A 265 10.29 -9.89 -13.24
CA MET A 265 9.18 -9.02 -12.84
C MET A 265 9.74 -7.70 -12.29
N VAL A 266 9.47 -6.61 -13.00
CA VAL A 266 9.90 -5.25 -12.64
C VAL A 266 8.70 -4.34 -12.72
N ASP A 267 8.12 -3.99 -11.58
CA ASP A 267 6.94 -3.16 -11.51
C ASP A 267 7.27 -1.76 -10.96
N VAL A 268 6.82 -0.73 -11.66
CA VAL A 268 6.85 0.66 -11.18
C VAL A 268 5.48 0.96 -10.58
N ASP A 269 5.27 0.48 -9.35
CA ASP A 269 4.02 0.61 -8.62
C ASP A 269 3.98 1.84 -7.72
N THR A 270 5.13 2.41 -7.40
CA THR A 270 5.18 3.61 -6.56
C THR A 270 4.51 4.78 -7.26
N ARG A 271 3.83 5.62 -6.49
CA ARG A 271 3.33 6.90 -6.98
C ARG A 271 4.52 7.83 -7.29
N PRO A 272 4.59 8.44 -8.49
CA PRO A 272 5.63 9.41 -8.80
C PRO A 272 5.62 10.56 -7.79
N LEU A 273 6.76 10.85 -7.18
CA LEU A 273 6.91 11.96 -6.25
C LEU A 273 7.56 13.14 -7.00
N LEU A 274 6.88 14.28 -7.01
CA LEU A 274 7.31 15.47 -7.75
C LEU A 274 7.86 16.53 -6.80
N GLU A 275 9.10 16.96 -7.02
CA GLU A 275 9.72 18.01 -6.25
C GLU A 275 10.66 18.85 -7.13
N ALA A 276 10.50 20.17 -7.12
CA ALA A 276 11.41 21.16 -7.72
C ALA A 276 12.05 20.79 -9.07
N GLY A 277 11.24 20.33 -10.06
CA GLY A 277 11.72 19.97 -11.39
C GLY A 277 12.27 18.54 -11.51
N THR A 278 12.16 17.74 -10.46
CA THR A 278 12.57 16.34 -10.39
C THR A 278 11.36 15.42 -10.18
N VAL A 279 11.36 14.25 -10.79
CA VAL A 279 10.47 13.13 -10.49
C VAL A 279 11.28 12.05 -9.80
N PHE A 280 10.86 11.66 -8.60
CA PHE A 280 11.41 10.50 -7.90
C PHE A 280 10.46 9.31 -8.09
N ILE A 281 11.03 8.15 -8.36
CA ILE A 281 10.28 6.94 -8.64
C ILE A 281 11.04 5.71 -8.14
N GLY A 282 10.33 4.75 -7.57
CA GLY A 282 10.86 3.45 -7.18
C GLY A 282 10.26 2.33 -8.02
N ALA A 283 10.98 1.22 -8.14
CA ALA A 283 10.53 0.00 -8.79
C ALA A 283 10.82 -1.23 -7.93
N TYR A 284 9.87 -2.16 -7.93
CA TYR A 284 10.07 -3.48 -7.32
C TYR A 284 11.11 -4.28 -8.14
N GLN A 285 11.99 -5.02 -7.45
CA GLN A 285 13.17 -5.68 -8.03
C GLN A 285 14.00 -4.72 -8.90
N GLY A 286 14.00 -3.45 -8.55
CA GLY A 286 14.54 -2.38 -9.36
C GLY A 286 15.36 -1.38 -8.56
N ARG A 287 15.18 -0.13 -8.92
CA ARG A 287 15.94 1.01 -8.38
C ARG A 287 15.02 2.16 -8.01
N VAL A 288 15.49 2.98 -7.09
CA VAL A 288 14.95 4.34 -6.89
C VAL A 288 15.76 5.30 -7.80
N LYS A 289 15.05 6.10 -8.56
CA LYS A 289 15.66 7.09 -9.47
C LYS A 289 15.09 8.48 -9.28
N ALA A 290 15.95 9.45 -9.46
CA ALA A 290 15.58 10.85 -9.70
C ALA A 290 15.69 11.16 -11.19
N LEU A 291 14.63 11.66 -11.79
CA LEU A 291 14.59 12.02 -13.20
C LEU A 291 14.24 13.49 -13.36
N SER A 292 14.83 14.12 -14.38
CA SER A 292 14.43 15.46 -14.79
C SER A 292 12.99 15.47 -15.31
N ARG A 293 12.10 16.27 -14.75
CA ARG A 293 10.71 16.42 -15.20
C ARG A 293 10.60 16.88 -16.65
N ARG A 294 11.60 17.63 -17.12
CA ARG A 294 11.63 18.25 -18.44
C ARG A 294 11.78 17.22 -19.57
N ASP A 295 12.68 16.25 -19.40
CA ASP A 295 13.13 15.35 -20.47
C ASP A 295 13.30 13.88 -20.07
N GLY A 296 12.96 13.52 -18.83
CA GLY A 296 13.04 12.16 -18.31
C GLY A 296 14.45 11.63 -18.12
N ARG A 297 15.48 12.46 -18.23
CA ARG A 297 16.88 12.04 -18.02
C ARG A 297 17.15 11.73 -16.56
N ALA A 298 17.80 10.60 -16.30
CA ALA A 298 18.23 10.24 -14.94
C ALA A 298 19.27 11.25 -14.41
N LEU A 299 19.05 11.72 -13.20
CA LEU A 299 19.93 12.58 -12.45
C LEU A 299 20.82 11.76 -11.53
N TRP A 300 20.20 10.80 -10.83
CA TRP A 300 20.88 9.79 -10.01
C TRP A 300 20.00 8.55 -9.88
N GLU A 301 20.59 7.46 -9.41
CA GLU A 301 19.90 6.20 -9.12
C GLU A 301 20.53 5.51 -7.90
N GLN A 302 19.68 4.73 -7.17
CA GLN A 302 20.06 3.90 -6.03
C GLN A 302 19.50 2.49 -6.20
N GLU A 303 20.30 1.48 -5.83
CA GLU A 303 19.90 0.07 -5.85
C GLU A 303 19.06 -0.26 -4.62
N ILE A 304 17.81 0.19 -4.62
CA ILE A 304 16.82 -0.05 -3.57
C ILE A 304 15.53 -0.51 -4.24
N SER A 305 15.10 -1.73 -3.94
CA SER A 305 13.84 -2.31 -4.41
C SER A 305 12.69 -1.80 -3.53
N THR A 306 11.66 -1.23 -4.13
CA THR A 306 10.47 -0.80 -3.38
C THR A 306 9.22 -0.82 -4.25
N PHE A 307 8.09 -1.13 -3.63
CA PHE A 307 6.75 -1.01 -4.19
C PHE A 307 5.88 -0.02 -3.40
N LEU A 308 6.42 0.55 -2.32
CA LEU A 308 5.74 1.54 -1.48
C LEU A 308 5.99 2.95 -2.00
N ASP A 309 4.99 3.81 -1.83
CA ASP A 309 5.12 5.22 -2.19
C ASP A 309 6.24 5.89 -1.38
N LEU A 310 6.93 6.81 -2.02
CA LEU A 310 8.02 7.58 -1.43
C LEU A 310 7.47 8.77 -0.65
N ALA A 311 8.21 9.23 0.35
CA ALA A 311 7.94 10.51 1.01
C ALA A 311 9.14 11.45 0.86
N ASP A 312 8.89 12.75 0.91
CA ASP A 312 9.94 13.77 0.86
C ASP A 312 9.84 14.72 2.05
N GLY A 313 10.98 15.22 2.45
CA GLY A 313 11.09 16.19 3.52
C GLY A 313 12.55 16.44 3.89
N TYR A 314 12.83 17.59 4.45
CA TYR A 314 14.17 17.92 4.95
C TYR A 314 15.30 17.83 3.89
N GLY A 315 14.97 17.98 2.60
CA GLY A 315 15.91 17.79 1.49
C GLY A 315 16.28 16.33 1.23
N GLN A 316 15.50 15.39 1.72
CA GLN A 316 15.70 13.95 1.61
C GLN A 316 14.45 13.29 0.99
N ILE A 317 14.64 12.13 0.39
CA ILE A 317 13.60 11.19 0.00
C ILE A 317 13.66 10.01 0.96
N TYR A 318 12.52 9.63 1.49
CA TYR A 318 12.38 8.47 2.37
C TYR A 318 11.81 7.30 1.59
N VAL A 319 12.53 6.19 1.64
CA VAL A 319 12.21 4.94 0.94
C VAL A 319 12.12 3.83 1.97
N ILE A 320 11.09 3.00 1.87
CA ILE A 320 11.00 1.73 2.58
C ILE A 320 11.19 0.64 1.53
N ASP A 321 12.17 -0.21 1.69
CA ASP A 321 12.44 -1.29 0.76
C ASP A 321 11.56 -2.53 1.01
N ASP A 322 11.73 -3.57 0.21
CA ASP A 322 10.97 -4.82 0.29
C ASP A 322 11.33 -5.70 1.51
N GLU A 323 12.39 -5.34 2.27
CA GLU A 323 12.73 -5.93 3.57
C GLU A 323 12.30 -5.05 4.77
N ASP A 324 11.58 -3.95 4.51
CA ASP A 324 11.17 -2.93 5.49
C ASP A 324 12.33 -2.15 6.12
N VAL A 325 13.47 -2.02 5.42
CA VAL A 325 14.52 -1.06 5.79
C VAL A 325 14.12 0.32 5.30
N ILE A 326 14.22 1.30 6.19
CA ILE A 326 13.89 2.69 5.86
C ILE A 326 15.18 3.45 5.56
N SER A 327 15.31 3.97 4.35
CA SER A 327 16.46 4.76 3.92
C SER A 327 16.07 6.21 3.66
N ALA A 328 16.89 7.14 4.15
CA ALA A 328 16.84 8.55 3.76
C ALA A 328 17.92 8.83 2.73
N ILE A 329 17.52 9.35 1.59
CA ILE A 329 18.39 9.61 0.44
C ILE A 329 18.41 11.12 0.19
N ASN A 330 19.58 11.70 0.03
CA ASN A 330 19.70 13.11 -0.34
C ASN A 330 19.07 13.36 -1.73
N GLN A 331 18.13 14.30 -1.81
CA GLN A 331 17.38 14.59 -3.04
C GLN A 331 18.26 14.99 -4.23
N GLN A 332 19.37 15.67 -3.97
CA GLN A 332 20.23 16.23 -5.02
C GLN A 332 21.32 15.25 -5.46
N THR A 333 21.93 14.54 -4.51
CA THR A 333 23.10 13.68 -4.79
C THR A 333 22.75 12.22 -4.96
N GLY A 334 21.60 11.77 -4.42
CA GLY A 334 21.23 10.36 -4.37
C GLY A 334 21.98 9.56 -3.31
N GLU A 335 22.79 10.17 -2.47
CA GLU A 335 23.54 9.49 -1.42
C GLU A 335 22.61 9.12 -0.25
N VAL A 336 22.77 7.91 0.29
CA VAL A 336 22.07 7.49 1.51
C VAL A 336 22.64 8.24 2.71
N VAL A 337 21.81 9.00 3.41
CA VAL A 337 22.16 9.79 4.59
C VAL A 337 22.13 8.93 5.85
N TRP A 338 21.08 8.12 6.01
CA TRP A 338 20.93 7.14 7.07
C TRP A 338 20.02 5.99 6.61
N ALA A 339 20.15 4.84 7.28
CA ALA A 339 19.26 3.71 7.14
C ALA A 339 18.82 3.22 8.52
N GLN A 340 17.57 2.74 8.63
CA GLN A 340 16.96 2.23 9.85
C GLN A 340 16.45 0.82 9.61
N GLU A 341 16.99 -0.16 10.35
CA GLU A 341 16.76 -1.60 10.17
C GLU A 341 15.86 -2.24 11.24
N ASP A 342 15.51 -1.51 12.29
CA ASP A 342 14.75 -2.01 13.45
C ASP A 342 13.32 -2.47 13.11
N PHE A 343 12.89 -2.23 11.86
CA PHE A 343 11.53 -2.55 11.40
C PHE A 343 11.49 -3.69 10.37
N LYS A 344 12.59 -4.39 10.16
CA LYS A 344 12.67 -5.46 9.16
C LYS A 344 11.52 -6.45 9.27
N ARG A 345 10.88 -6.75 8.14
CA ARG A 345 9.78 -7.72 7.96
C ARG A 345 8.52 -7.42 8.77
N ARG A 346 8.28 -6.16 9.15
CA ARG A 346 7.09 -5.75 9.87
C ARG A 346 5.94 -5.33 8.94
N GLN A 347 6.11 -5.47 7.62
CA GLN A 347 5.14 -5.10 6.58
C GLN A 347 4.66 -3.65 6.76
N LEU A 348 5.59 -2.74 6.58
CA LEU A 348 5.35 -1.32 6.79
C LEU A 348 4.38 -0.74 5.76
N SER A 349 3.61 0.26 6.16
CA SER A 349 2.85 1.10 5.24
C SER A 349 3.77 2.11 4.55
N PRO A 350 3.33 2.74 3.44
CA PRO A 350 4.06 3.88 2.88
C PRO A 350 4.32 4.95 3.95
N PRO A 351 5.51 5.58 3.94
CA PRO A 351 5.84 6.62 4.90
C PRO A 351 5.16 7.94 4.55
N VAL A 352 4.89 8.77 5.55
CA VAL A 352 4.50 10.17 5.37
C VAL A 352 5.43 11.07 6.18
N ALA A 353 5.99 12.07 5.51
CA ALA A 353 6.84 13.05 6.13
C ALA A 353 6.05 14.33 6.43
N PHE A 354 6.23 14.89 7.63
CA PHE A 354 5.60 16.14 8.02
C PHE A 354 6.38 16.79 9.16
N SER A 355 6.52 18.11 9.13
CA SER A 355 7.38 18.81 10.08
C SER A 355 8.78 18.17 10.15
N ASN A 356 9.19 17.67 11.30
CA ASN A 356 10.46 16.96 11.51
C ASN A 356 10.27 15.42 11.65
N TYR A 357 9.09 14.93 11.36
CA TYR A 357 8.65 13.57 11.63
C TYR A 357 8.46 12.76 10.36
N LEU A 358 8.80 11.48 10.42
CA LEU A 358 8.42 10.47 9.46
C LEU A 358 7.54 9.46 10.16
N ALA A 359 6.31 9.25 9.67
CA ALA A 359 5.34 8.33 10.25
C ALA A 359 4.97 7.22 9.27
N PHE A 360 4.78 6.01 9.79
CA PHE A 360 4.37 4.81 9.03
C PHE A 360 3.71 3.80 9.98
N GLY A 361 2.85 2.97 9.43
CA GLY A 361 2.19 1.89 10.15
C GLY A 361 2.90 0.56 9.98
N ASP A 362 2.55 -0.45 10.80
CA ASP A 362 3.03 -1.82 10.68
C ASP A 362 1.90 -2.85 10.69
N MET A 363 2.22 -4.11 10.42
CA MET A 363 1.28 -5.23 10.37
C MET A 363 0.60 -5.53 11.70
N GLU A 364 1.19 -5.15 12.83
CA GLU A 364 0.56 -5.28 14.13
C GLU A 364 -0.34 -4.08 14.46
N GLY A 365 -0.37 -3.03 13.60
CA GLY A 365 -1.19 -1.85 13.75
C GLY A 365 -0.63 -0.80 14.70
N TYR A 366 0.67 -0.78 14.86
CA TYR A 366 1.34 0.36 15.47
C TYR A 366 1.62 1.42 14.41
N LEU A 367 1.35 2.66 14.76
CA LEU A 367 1.87 3.83 14.07
C LEU A 367 3.18 4.21 14.74
N HIS A 368 4.26 4.19 13.97
CA HIS A 368 5.60 4.60 14.37
C HIS A 368 5.88 6.02 13.92
N VAL A 369 6.60 6.76 14.71
CA VAL A 369 7.12 8.08 14.35
C VAL A 369 8.61 8.13 14.68
N ILE A 370 9.41 8.43 13.65
CA ILE A 370 10.86 8.60 13.74
C ILE A 370 11.28 10.00 13.30
N ALA A 371 12.49 10.41 13.65
CA ALA A 371 13.03 11.69 13.24
C ALA A 371 13.49 11.63 11.76
N GLN A 372 13.10 12.63 10.96
CA GLN A 372 13.54 12.73 9.56
C GLN A 372 15.07 12.88 9.44
N ARG A 373 15.71 13.50 10.42
CA ARG A 373 17.12 13.85 10.37
C ARG A 373 18.06 12.64 10.46
N ASP A 374 17.73 11.67 11.32
CA ASP A 374 18.66 10.61 11.72
C ASP A 374 18.00 9.23 11.92
N GLY A 375 16.69 9.11 11.66
CA GLY A 375 15.94 7.87 11.76
C GLY A 375 15.68 7.35 13.19
N ARG A 376 16.02 8.12 14.25
CA ARG A 376 15.81 7.68 15.63
C ARG A 376 14.32 7.61 15.99
N HIS A 377 13.95 6.67 16.84
CA HIS A 377 12.58 6.51 17.35
C HIS A 377 12.16 7.72 18.20
N LEU A 378 10.99 8.28 17.90
CA LEU A 378 10.43 9.40 18.66
C LEU A 378 9.18 9.01 19.43
N GLY A 379 8.31 8.23 18.82
CA GLY A 379 7.04 7.80 19.43
C GLY A 379 6.42 6.62 18.70
N ARG A 380 5.51 5.94 19.41
CA ARG A 380 4.76 4.81 18.86
C ARG A 380 3.40 4.74 19.52
N ARG A 381 2.35 4.43 18.74
CA ARG A 381 0.99 4.23 19.26
C ARG A 381 0.27 3.09 18.54
N LYS A 382 -0.39 2.22 19.29
CA LYS A 382 -1.30 1.22 18.75
C LYS A 382 -2.58 1.88 18.23
N ILE A 383 -2.89 1.72 16.96
CA ILE A 383 -4.05 2.30 16.26
C ILE A 383 -5.11 1.24 16.00
N ASP A 384 -4.70 0.07 15.51
CA ASP A 384 -5.58 -0.99 15.05
C ASP A 384 -5.11 -2.36 15.58
N GLY A 385 -5.99 -3.36 15.58
CA GLY A 385 -5.68 -4.76 15.87
C GLY A 385 -5.22 -5.55 14.65
N ASP A 386 -5.67 -5.13 13.46
CA ASP A 386 -5.52 -5.87 12.20
C ASP A 386 -4.43 -5.29 11.28
N GLY A 387 -3.60 -4.38 11.80
CA GLY A 387 -2.50 -3.77 11.07
C GLY A 387 -2.86 -2.41 10.44
N ILE A 388 -1.83 -1.74 9.91
CA ILE A 388 -1.94 -0.49 9.14
C ILE A 388 -1.11 -0.67 7.87
N ARG A 389 -1.76 -0.74 6.71
CA ARG A 389 -1.10 -0.86 5.40
C ARG A 389 -1.36 0.34 4.48
N THR A 390 -2.20 1.27 4.91
CA THR A 390 -2.54 2.45 4.14
C THR A 390 -1.58 3.59 4.44
N LEU A 391 -1.35 4.45 3.44
CA LEU A 391 -0.66 5.72 3.65
C LEU A 391 -1.46 6.58 4.63
N ALA A 392 -0.82 7.09 5.66
CA ALA A 392 -1.40 8.12 6.51
C ALA A 392 -1.41 9.47 5.77
N VAL A 393 -2.38 10.32 6.08
CA VAL A 393 -2.53 11.63 5.45
C VAL A 393 -2.41 12.73 6.49
N VAL A 394 -1.64 13.77 6.16
CA VAL A 394 -1.44 14.93 7.03
C VAL A 394 -2.20 16.12 6.50
N ALA A 395 -2.93 16.80 7.37
CA ALA A 395 -3.50 18.11 7.07
C ALA A 395 -3.25 19.03 8.27
N ASP A 396 -2.58 20.15 8.02
CA ASP A 396 -2.04 21.05 9.04
C ASP A 396 -1.13 20.29 10.03
N SER A 397 -1.51 20.18 11.30
CA SER A 397 -0.78 19.43 12.34
C SER A 397 -1.40 18.05 12.66
N THR A 398 -2.49 17.69 11.99
CA THR A 398 -3.25 16.47 12.28
C THR A 398 -2.90 15.36 11.30
N LEU A 399 -2.60 14.18 11.84
CA LEU A 399 -2.33 12.95 11.10
C LEU A 399 -3.60 12.07 11.10
N PHE A 400 -4.10 11.73 9.92
CA PHE A 400 -5.25 10.85 9.73
C PHE A 400 -4.76 9.47 9.31
N VAL A 401 -5.08 8.46 10.12
CA VAL A 401 -4.63 7.08 9.94
C VAL A 401 -5.83 6.16 9.84
N LEU A 402 -5.89 5.38 8.76
CA LEU A 402 -6.90 4.34 8.56
C LEU A 402 -6.26 2.96 8.79
N GLY A 403 -6.71 2.26 9.82
CA GLY A 403 -6.30 0.88 10.07
C GLY A 403 -7.09 -0.13 9.23
N ASN A 404 -6.55 -1.35 9.13
CA ASN A 404 -7.12 -2.41 8.28
C ASN A 404 -8.53 -2.84 8.72
N SER A 405 -8.89 -2.73 10.01
CA SER A 405 -10.24 -2.97 10.53
C SER A 405 -11.24 -1.86 10.19
N GLY A 406 -10.82 -0.78 9.52
CA GLY A 406 -11.63 0.42 9.28
C GLY A 406 -11.53 1.46 10.40
N ALA A 407 -10.63 1.31 11.35
CA ALA A 407 -10.42 2.28 12.42
C ALA A 407 -9.75 3.55 11.87
N LEU A 408 -10.51 4.60 11.64
CA LEU A 408 -9.99 5.93 11.26
C LEU A 408 -9.73 6.75 12.53
N GLN A 409 -8.51 7.26 12.70
CA GLN A 409 -8.12 8.10 13.82
C GLN A 409 -7.47 9.39 13.35
N ALA A 410 -7.80 10.50 14.02
CA ALA A 410 -7.08 11.76 13.92
C ALA A 410 -6.15 11.89 15.14
N LEU A 411 -4.88 12.18 14.87
CA LEU A 411 -3.82 12.24 15.86
C LEU A 411 -3.06 13.56 15.74
N GLU A 412 -2.63 14.08 16.87
CA GLU A 412 -1.70 15.21 16.95
C GLU A 412 -0.44 14.79 17.72
N ILE A 413 0.67 15.46 17.44
CA ILE A 413 1.93 15.21 18.13
C ILE A 413 2.14 16.28 19.20
N GLU A 414 2.37 15.81 20.44
CA GLU A 414 2.77 16.63 21.55
C GLU A 414 4.22 16.28 21.96
N LEU A 415 5.03 17.26 22.27
CA LEU A 415 6.34 17.04 22.88
C LEU A 415 6.16 16.58 24.33
N ARG A 416 6.97 15.63 24.75
CA ARG A 416 6.99 15.15 26.15
C ARG A 416 7.90 15.98 27.05
#